data_6b8c099c9d29da7bbd5ba4b117d411f3
#
_entry.id   6b8c099c9d29da7bbd5ba4b117d411f3
#
_cell.length_a   1.000
_cell.length_b   1.000
_cell.length_c   1.000
_cell.angle_alpha   90.00
_cell.angle_beta   90.00
_cell.angle_gamma   90.00
#
_symmetry.space_group_name_H-M   'P 1'
#
loop_
_entity.id
_entity.type
_entity.pdbx_description
1 polymer ?
#
loop_
_entity_poly.entity_id
_entity_poly.type
_entity_poly.pdbx_seq_one_letter_code
_entity_poly.pdbx_strand_id
1 'polypeptide(L)'
;MNTAVLTLPERSNIESGSWFSKLSPALRDAILSRAAVRRLPDGVTMGSRGAPPDEWCGVAMGSVRISSVSLSGKQITLTYVEPGHWFGDISLFDGLPRTHDANAHGETTLLVVRKVDFKDLLERHVELYEALLRLNCRRLRLLFNVVEDLNTLPLGARLAKQLLLLARSYGVTQGEEIRIGLQLAQEDLAQLLGASRQRVNQELKGFERDGAVRIEPTRLVVLSKDKLMAIAAG
;
A
#
# COMPACT_ATOMS: atom_id res chain seq x y z
N MET A 1 -7.08 0.66 -30.65
CA MET A 1 -7.11 0.71 -29.16
C MET A 1 -6.00 1.65 -28.73
N ASN A 2 -6.34 2.75 -28.07
CA ASN A 2 -5.32 3.72 -27.64
C ASN A 2 -4.57 3.09 -26.46
N THR A 3 -3.36 2.59 -26.69
CA THR A 3 -2.52 2.00 -25.64
C THR A 3 -2.07 3.15 -24.75
N ALA A 4 -2.73 3.32 -23.61
CA ALA A 4 -2.34 4.35 -22.66
C ALA A 4 -0.88 4.10 -22.24
N VAL A 5 -0.05 5.12 -22.36
CA VAL A 5 1.38 5.06 -22.02
C VAL A 5 1.56 5.68 -20.63
N LEU A 6 2.51 5.16 -19.84
CA LEU A 6 2.91 5.77 -18.59
C LEU A 6 3.54 7.15 -18.84
N THR A 7 3.18 8.12 -18.00
CA THR A 7 3.91 9.39 -17.92
C THR A 7 5.30 9.16 -17.30
N LEU A 8 6.21 10.12 -17.44
CA LEU A 8 7.56 10.02 -16.86
C LEU A 8 7.54 9.79 -15.34
N PRO A 9 6.73 10.50 -14.53
CA PRO A 9 6.63 10.23 -13.09
C PRO A 9 6.07 8.83 -12.78
N GLU A 10 5.03 8.38 -13.49
CA GLU A 10 4.45 7.04 -13.31
C GLU A 10 5.48 5.94 -13.60
N ARG A 11 6.24 6.10 -14.67
CA ARG A 11 7.31 5.18 -15.05
C ARG A 11 8.42 5.17 -14.00
N SER A 12 8.87 6.35 -13.55
CA SER A 12 9.88 6.49 -12.50
C SER A 12 9.46 5.78 -11.21
N ASN A 13 8.21 5.91 -10.80
CA ASN A 13 7.70 5.22 -9.61
C ASN A 13 7.80 3.69 -9.72
N ILE A 14 7.43 3.11 -10.86
CA ILE A 14 7.57 1.67 -11.09
C ILE A 14 9.03 1.24 -11.07
N GLU A 15 9.89 1.94 -11.83
CA GLU A 15 11.30 1.58 -11.99
C GLU A 15 12.12 1.74 -10.71
N SER A 16 11.77 2.70 -9.84
CA SER A 16 12.39 2.91 -8.53
C SER A 16 11.84 2.00 -7.42
N GLY A 17 10.78 1.24 -7.69
CA GLY A 17 10.17 0.33 -6.74
C GLY A 17 11.20 -0.61 -6.08
N SER A 18 11.12 -0.76 -4.75
CA SER A 18 12.16 -1.37 -3.91
C SER A 18 12.52 -2.82 -4.25
N TRP A 19 11.66 -3.56 -4.94
CA TRP A 19 11.94 -4.90 -5.45
C TRP A 19 12.14 -4.90 -6.96
N PHE A 20 11.35 -4.13 -7.72
CA PHE A 20 11.38 -4.07 -9.18
C PHE A 20 12.75 -3.55 -9.69
N SER A 21 13.30 -2.53 -9.03
CA SER A 21 14.63 -1.99 -9.36
C SER A 21 15.78 -2.99 -9.24
N LYS A 22 15.58 -4.08 -8.49
CA LYS A 22 16.59 -5.14 -8.27
C LYS A 22 16.52 -6.28 -9.27
N LEU A 23 15.51 -6.28 -10.14
CA LEU A 23 15.38 -7.27 -11.21
C LEU A 23 16.39 -7.00 -12.32
N SER A 24 16.79 -8.03 -13.04
CA SER A 24 17.61 -7.89 -14.24
C SER A 24 16.91 -6.98 -15.27
N PRO A 25 17.65 -6.24 -16.10
CA PRO A 25 17.07 -5.43 -17.17
C PRO A 25 16.16 -6.25 -18.08
N ALA A 26 16.54 -7.46 -18.45
CA ALA A 26 15.76 -8.36 -19.31
C ALA A 26 14.40 -8.70 -18.69
N LEU A 27 14.35 -8.99 -17.38
CA LEU A 27 13.09 -9.30 -16.69
C LEU A 27 12.21 -8.04 -16.54
N ARG A 28 12.80 -6.89 -16.23
CA ARG A 28 12.05 -5.62 -16.17
C ARG A 28 11.39 -5.30 -17.50
N ASP A 29 12.13 -5.39 -18.61
CA ASP A 29 11.62 -5.16 -19.96
C ASP A 29 10.54 -6.19 -20.34
N ALA A 30 10.72 -7.46 -19.97
CA ALA A 30 9.74 -8.51 -20.19
C ALA A 30 8.42 -8.25 -19.43
N ILE A 31 8.47 -7.75 -18.20
CA ILE A 31 7.28 -7.38 -17.42
C ILE A 31 6.60 -6.17 -18.06
N LEU A 32 7.36 -5.10 -18.34
CA LEU A 32 6.80 -3.86 -18.89
C LEU A 32 6.16 -4.06 -20.26
N SER A 33 6.74 -4.91 -21.11
CA SER A 33 6.21 -5.22 -22.45
C SER A 33 4.88 -5.98 -22.44
N ARG A 34 4.57 -6.69 -21.34
CA ARG A 34 3.31 -7.45 -21.15
C ARG A 34 2.28 -6.70 -20.33
N ALA A 35 2.66 -5.59 -19.71
CA ALA A 35 1.78 -4.81 -18.87
C ALA A 35 0.95 -3.82 -19.68
N ALA A 36 -0.35 -3.74 -19.37
CA ALA A 36 -1.24 -2.69 -19.86
C ALA A 36 -1.40 -1.60 -18.80
N VAL A 37 -1.50 -0.34 -19.23
CA VAL A 37 -1.78 0.79 -18.33
C VAL A 37 -3.28 0.92 -18.13
N ARG A 38 -3.73 0.97 -16.87
CA ARG A 38 -5.13 1.19 -16.48
C ARG A 38 -5.21 2.38 -15.54
N ARG A 39 -6.05 3.38 -15.87
CA ARG A 39 -6.35 4.54 -15.04
C ARG A 39 -7.72 4.39 -14.42
N LEU A 40 -7.80 4.60 -13.10
CA LEU A 40 -8.98 4.36 -12.30
C LEU A 40 -9.32 5.61 -11.49
N PRO A 41 -10.58 6.08 -11.54
CA PRO A 41 -11.07 7.08 -10.59
C PRO A 41 -11.09 6.53 -9.16
N ASP A 42 -11.20 7.44 -8.19
CA ASP A 42 -11.35 7.09 -6.77
C ASP A 42 -12.50 6.11 -6.53
N GLY A 43 -12.30 5.17 -5.62
CA GLY A 43 -13.29 4.20 -5.17
C GLY A 43 -13.57 3.04 -6.13
N VAL A 44 -13.03 3.02 -7.33
CA VAL A 44 -13.26 1.93 -8.30
C VAL A 44 -12.70 0.61 -7.75
N THR A 45 -13.55 -0.41 -7.71
CA THR A 45 -13.17 -1.77 -7.31
C THR A 45 -12.45 -2.47 -8.47
N MET A 46 -11.25 -2.97 -8.18
CA MET A 46 -10.43 -3.71 -9.13
C MET A 46 -10.56 -5.23 -8.96
N GLY A 47 -10.89 -5.68 -7.78
CA GLY A 47 -11.10 -7.07 -7.46
C GLY A 47 -11.75 -7.21 -6.10
N SER A 48 -12.72 -8.12 -6.02
CA SER A 48 -13.44 -8.40 -4.80
C SER A 48 -12.93 -9.68 -4.14
N ARG A 49 -13.01 -9.75 -2.82
CA ARG A 49 -12.75 -10.97 -2.07
C ARG A 49 -13.61 -12.12 -2.60
N GLY A 50 -13.02 -13.29 -2.78
CA GLY A 50 -13.69 -14.47 -3.32
C GLY A 50 -13.74 -14.52 -4.86
N ALA A 51 -13.42 -13.45 -5.57
CA ALA A 51 -13.33 -13.46 -7.04
C ALA A 51 -12.11 -14.27 -7.53
N PRO A 52 -12.19 -14.85 -8.73
CA PRO A 52 -11.04 -15.55 -9.33
C PRO A 52 -9.85 -14.60 -9.54
N PRO A 53 -8.60 -15.09 -9.41
CA PRO A 53 -7.41 -14.29 -9.73
C PRO A 53 -7.21 -14.23 -11.24
N ASP A 54 -7.07 -13.05 -11.78
CA ASP A 54 -6.93 -12.80 -13.21
C ASP A 54 -5.78 -11.84 -13.57
N GLU A 55 -5.29 -11.06 -12.62
CA GLU A 55 -4.33 -9.98 -12.85
C GLU A 55 -3.32 -9.84 -11.72
N TRP A 56 -2.08 -9.49 -12.11
CA TRP A 56 -1.01 -9.02 -11.26
C TRP A 56 -0.79 -7.52 -11.53
N CYS A 57 -0.78 -6.70 -10.51
CA CYS A 57 -0.85 -5.26 -10.67
C CYS A 57 0.30 -4.54 -9.97
N GLY A 58 0.92 -3.58 -10.66
CA GLY A 58 1.86 -2.61 -10.10
C GLY A 58 1.21 -1.23 -10.02
N VAL A 59 1.36 -0.55 -8.88
CA VAL A 59 0.87 0.82 -8.70
C VAL A 59 1.89 1.80 -9.27
N ALA A 60 1.51 2.55 -10.32
CA ALA A 60 2.35 3.56 -10.94
C ALA A 60 2.11 4.96 -10.35
N MET A 61 0.87 5.27 -9.96
CA MET A 61 0.48 6.51 -9.29
C MET A 61 -0.78 6.29 -8.45
N GLY A 62 -1.01 7.14 -7.45
CA GLY A 62 -2.14 7.00 -6.54
C GLY A 62 -1.91 5.91 -5.50
N SER A 63 -2.95 5.20 -5.12
CA SER A 63 -2.88 4.14 -4.12
C SER A 63 -3.99 3.11 -4.31
N VAL A 64 -3.76 1.88 -3.85
CA VAL A 64 -4.80 0.84 -3.80
C VAL A 64 -5.05 0.44 -2.37
N ARG A 65 -6.29 0.65 -1.90
CA ARG A 65 -6.74 0.18 -0.59
C ARG A 65 -7.04 -1.31 -0.65
N ILE A 66 -6.35 -2.08 0.19
CA ILE A 66 -6.63 -3.50 0.41
C ILE A 66 -7.46 -3.60 1.68
N SER A 67 -8.67 -4.15 1.56
CA SER A 67 -9.66 -4.17 2.64
C SER A 67 -10.46 -5.47 2.69
N SER A 68 -11.16 -5.68 3.78
CA SER A 68 -12.14 -6.75 3.93
C SER A 68 -13.31 -6.28 4.79
N VAL A 69 -14.42 -6.98 4.67
CA VAL A 69 -15.58 -6.80 5.54
C VAL A 69 -15.73 -8.06 6.40
N SER A 70 -15.82 -7.86 7.72
CA SER A 70 -16.05 -8.95 8.67
C SER A 70 -17.50 -9.49 8.55
N LEU A 71 -17.76 -10.65 9.14
CA LEU A 71 -19.11 -11.21 9.20
C LEU A 71 -20.12 -10.29 9.91
N SER A 72 -19.66 -9.41 10.81
CA SER A 72 -20.49 -8.40 11.48
C SER A 72 -20.67 -7.11 10.66
N GLY A 73 -20.21 -7.07 9.41
CA GLY A 73 -20.29 -5.88 8.55
C GLY A 73 -19.21 -4.81 8.83
N LYS A 74 -18.30 -5.05 9.77
CA LYS A 74 -17.23 -4.09 10.07
C LYS A 74 -16.19 -4.08 8.93
N GLN A 75 -15.97 -2.92 8.34
CA GLN A 75 -14.93 -2.73 7.34
C GLN A 75 -13.56 -2.60 8.02
N ILE A 76 -12.58 -3.28 7.48
CA ILE A 76 -11.17 -3.27 7.93
C ILE A 76 -10.31 -2.94 6.73
N THR A 77 -9.43 -1.97 6.87
CA THR A 77 -8.37 -1.70 5.90
C THR A 77 -7.09 -2.36 6.39
N LEU A 78 -6.48 -3.18 5.55
CA LEU A 78 -5.24 -3.88 5.90
C LEU A 78 -4.02 -3.04 5.55
N THR A 79 -4.04 -2.42 4.38
CA THR A 79 -2.95 -1.57 3.89
C THR A 79 -3.39 -0.72 2.71
N TYR A 80 -2.58 0.27 2.40
CA TYR A 80 -2.59 0.98 1.11
C TYR A 80 -1.33 0.60 0.34
N VAL A 81 -1.52 0.08 -0.88
CA VAL A 81 -0.40 -0.26 -1.78
C VAL A 81 0.05 1.02 -2.47
N GLU A 82 1.27 1.42 -2.18
CA GLU A 82 1.90 2.66 -2.66
C GLU A 82 2.52 2.52 -4.06
N PRO A 83 2.84 3.64 -4.74
CA PRO A 83 3.54 3.62 -6.01
C PRO A 83 4.85 2.83 -5.94
N GLY A 84 5.16 2.08 -7.00
CA GLY A 84 6.31 1.17 -7.07
C GLY A 84 6.10 -0.20 -6.44
N HIS A 85 4.94 -0.43 -5.79
CA HIS A 85 4.61 -1.73 -5.21
C HIS A 85 3.64 -2.52 -6.09
N TRP A 86 3.73 -3.85 -5.98
CA TRP A 86 2.95 -4.80 -6.78
C TRP A 86 2.11 -5.70 -5.87
N PHE A 87 0.95 -6.15 -6.36
CA PHE A 87 0.02 -6.99 -5.61
C PHE A 87 -0.77 -7.92 -6.55
N GLY A 88 -1.51 -8.87 -5.96
CA GLY A 88 -2.31 -9.85 -6.70
C GLY A 88 -1.58 -11.17 -6.97
N ASP A 89 -0.32 -11.29 -6.58
CA ASP A 89 0.52 -12.47 -6.77
C ASP A 89 0.07 -13.68 -5.95
N ILE A 90 -0.43 -13.51 -4.73
CA ILE A 90 -0.84 -14.62 -3.83
C ILE A 90 -1.78 -15.59 -4.55
N SER A 91 -2.93 -15.10 -4.99
CA SER A 91 -3.95 -15.91 -5.64
C SER A 91 -3.55 -16.40 -7.04
N LEU A 92 -2.58 -15.78 -7.69
CA LEU A 92 -2.03 -16.25 -8.95
C LEU A 92 -1.09 -17.45 -8.75
N PHE A 93 -0.41 -17.53 -7.58
CA PHE A 93 0.46 -18.64 -7.22
C PHE A 93 -0.32 -19.85 -6.70
N ASP A 94 -1.22 -19.64 -5.73
CA ASP A 94 -1.94 -20.74 -5.08
C ASP A 94 -3.22 -21.17 -5.82
N GLY A 95 -3.68 -20.36 -6.79
CA GLY A 95 -4.89 -20.63 -7.56
C GLY A 95 -6.20 -20.43 -6.79
N LEU A 96 -6.12 -19.99 -5.54
CA LEU A 96 -7.29 -19.76 -4.70
C LEU A 96 -7.94 -18.39 -5.03
N PRO A 97 -9.22 -18.18 -4.66
CA PRO A 97 -9.90 -16.90 -4.83
C PRO A 97 -9.15 -15.75 -4.12
N ARG A 98 -9.39 -14.52 -4.57
CA ARG A 98 -8.83 -13.31 -3.95
C ARG A 98 -9.16 -13.25 -2.47
N THR A 99 -8.15 -12.96 -1.67
CA THR A 99 -8.24 -12.92 -0.20
C THR A 99 -8.95 -11.66 0.32
N HIS A 100 -8.87 -10.56 -0.42
CA HIS A 100 -9.32 -9.23 0.00
C HIS A 100 -9.88 -8.43 -1.17
N ASP A 101 -10.62 -7.37 -0.84
CA ASP A 101 -11.04 -6.37 -1.80
C ASP A 101 -9.87 -5.44 -2.13
N ALA A 102 -9.81 -4.98 -3.37
CA ALA A 102 -8.85 -4.01 -3.85
C ALA A 102 -9.59 -2.84 -4.52
N ASN A 103 -9.45 -1.64 -3.98
CA ASN A 103 -10.14 -0.44 -4.47
C ASN A 103 -9.13 0.68 -4.73
N ALA A 104 -9.30 1.40 -5.83
CA ALA A 104 -8.55 2.62 -6.08
C ALA A 104 -8.83 3.64 -4.95
N HIS A 105 -7.79 4.29 -4.45
CA HIS A 105 -7.88 5.35 -3.46
C HIS A 105 -7.23 6.62 -4.04
N GLY A 106 -8.07 7.59 -4.36
CA GLY A 106 -7.73 8.69 -5.25
C GLY A 106 -7.59 8.24 -6.70
N GLU A 107 -7.23 9.17 -7.59
CA GLU A 107 -6.91 8.82 -8.97
C GLU A 107 -5.69 7.90 -9.00
N THR A 108 -5.86 6.71 -9.55
CA THR A 108 -4.86 5.64 -9.49
C THR A 108 -4.51 5.14 -10.88
N THR A 109 -3.21 5.06 -11.17
CA THR A 109 -2.68 4.43 -12.39
C THR A 109 -1.98 3.13 -12.05
N LEU A 110 -2.32 2.07 -12.77
CA LEU A 110 -1.78 0.73 -12.61
C LEU A 110 -1.10 0.26 -13.88
N LEU A 111 -0.07 -0.56 -13.69
CA LEU A 111 0.37 -1.55 -14.66
C LEU A 111 -0.33 -2.87 -14.35
N VAL A 112 -0.97 -3.46 -15.35
CA VAL A 112 -1.74 -4.69 -15.19
C VAL A 112 -1.16 -5.77 -16.09
N VAL A 113 -0.70 -6.86 -15.50
CA VAL A 113 -0.23 -8.06 -16.18
C VAL A 113 -1.30 -9.14 -16.01
N ARG A 114 -1.83 -9.67 -17.11
CA ARG A 114 -2.85 -10.73 -17.08
C ARG A 114 -2.25 -12.04 -16.56
N LYS A 115 -3.08 -12.89 -15.98
CA LYS A 115 -2.69 -14.20 -15.44
C LYS A 115 -1.91 -15.05 -16.44
N VAL A 116 -2.31 -15.04 -17.73
CA VAL A 116 -1.62 -15.81 -18.79
C VAL A 116 -0.21 -15.27 -19.01
N ASP A 117 -0.04 -13.94 -19.06
CA ASP A 117 1.23 -13.27 -19.26
C ASP A 117 2.14 -13.44 -18.02
N PHE A 118 1.56 -13.42 -16.81
CA PHE A 118 2.28 -13.69 -15.57
C PHE A 118 2.84 -15.11 -15.52
N LYS A 119 2.08 -16.11 -15.96
CA LYS A 119 2.55 -17.50 -16.07
C LYS A 119 3.68 -17.64 -17.10
N ASP A 120 3.54 -17.04 -18.28
CA ASP A 120 4.60 -17.04 -19.30
C ASP A 120 5.89 -16.37 -18.78
N LEU A 121 5.77 -15.27 -18.00
CA LEU A 121 6.92 -14.65 -17.36
C LEU A 121 7.62 -15.58 -16.36
N LEU A 122 6.85 -16.31 -15.54
CA LEU A 122 7.41 -17.27 -14.58
C LEU A 122 8.13 -18.43 -15.28
N GLU A 123 7.59 -18.93 -16.39
CA GLU A 123 8.20 -20.03 -17.17
C GLU A 123 9.50 -19.61 -17.85
N ARG A 124 9.57 -18.37 -18.35
CA ARG A 124 10.73 -17.86 -19.09
C ARG A 124 11.80 -17.23 -18.22
N HIS A 125 11.44 -16.75 -17.03
CA HIS A 125 12.32 -16.01 -16.13
C HIS A 125 12.28 -16.60 -14.71
N VAL A 126 13.10 -17.61 -14.47
CA VAL A 126 13.19 -18.27 -13.14
C VAL A 126 13.54 -17.26 -12.02
N GLU A 127 14.30 -16.21 -12.37
CA GLU A 127 14.60 -15.08 -11.47
C GLU A 127 13.34 -14.47 -10.83
N LEU A 128 12.19 -14.47 -11.55
CA LEU A 128 10.94 -13.90 -11.04
C LEU A 128 10.41 -14.67 -9.83
N TYR A 129 10.54 -16.00 -9.80
CA TYR A 129 10.17 -16.81 -8.62
C TYR A 129 10.95 -16.40 -7.38
N GLU A 130 12.27 -16.26 -7.52
CA GLU A 130 13.12 -15.87 -6.40
C GLU A 130 12.80 -14.46 -5.92
N ALA A 131 12.61 -13.52 -6.85
CA ALA A 131 12.28 -12.13 -6.54
C ALA A 131 10.94 -12.01 -5.80
N LEU A 132 9.90 -12.72 -6.24
CA LEU A 132 8.59 -12.75 -5.60
C LEU A 132 8.61 -13.50 -4.26
N LEU A 133 9.35 -14.59 -4.15
CA LEU A 133 9.54 -15.27 -2.88
C LEU A 133 10.18 -14.36 -1.84
N ARG A 134 11.26 -13.66 -2.19
CA ARG A 134 11.90 -12.67 -1.32
C ARG A 134 10.96 -11.52 -0.94
N LEU A 135 10.11 -11.06 -1.88
CA LEU A 135 9.10 -10.04 -1.62
C LEU A 135 8.07 -10.56 -0.60
N ASN A 136 7.56 -11.78 -0.78
CA ASN A 136 6.58 -12.37 0.12
C ASN A 136 7.16 -12.70 1.50
N CYS A 137 8.42 -13.12 1.60
CA CYS A 137 9.11 -13.26 2.89
C CYS A 137 9.18 -11.92 3.65
N ARG A 138 9.45 -10.80 2.96
CA ARG A 138 9.44 -9.46 3.58
C ARG A 138 8.05 -9.07 4.05
N ARG A 139 7.02 -9.32 3.25
CA ARG A 139 5.61 -9.07 3.63
C ARG A 139 5.20 -9.88 4.84
N LEU A 140 5.60 -11.15 4.90
CA LEU A 140 5.33 -12.02 6.05
C LEU A 140 6.00 -11.51 7.33
N ARG A 141 7.26 -11.03 7.26
CA ARG A 141 7.92 -10.40 8.41
C ARG A 141 7.19 -9.15 8.89
N LEU A 142 6.73 -8.30 7.96
CA LEU A 142 5.93 -7.12 8.31
C LEU A 142 4.61 -7.53 8.96
N LEU A 143 3.97 -8.58 8.48
CA LEU A 143 2.74 -9.10 9.08
C LEU A 143 2.98 -9.62 10.51
N PHE A 144 4.08 -10.34 10.78
CA PHE A 144 4.44 -10.75 12.13
C PHE A 144 4.64 -9.55 13.06
N ASN A 145 5.33 -8.50 12.61
CA ASN A 145 5.48 -7.28 13.39
C ASN A 145 4.11 -6.62 13.70
N VAL A 146 3.19 -6.58 12.72
CA VAL A 146 1.83 -6.06 12.94
C VAL A 146 1.08 -6.89 13.98
N VAL A 147 1.17 -8.23 13.93
CA VAL A 147 0.55 -9.12 14.92
C VAL A 147 1.15 -8.90 16.31
N GLU A 148 2.46 -8.75 16.42
CA GLU A 148 3.14 -8.42 17.68
C GLU A 148 2.67 -7.08 18.22
N ASP A 149 2.66 -6.03 17.41
CA ASP A 149 2.22 -4.68 17.78
C ASP A 149 0.74 -4.66 18.26
N LEU A 150 -0.12 -5.45 17.62
CA LEU A 150 -1.53 -5.57 18.02
C LEU A 150 -1.69 -6.17 19.43
N ASN A 151 -0.77 -7.04 19.84
CA ASN A 151 -0.82 -7.73 21.13
C ASN A 151 -0.05 -7.02 22.24
N THR A 152 0.92 -6.18 21.89
CA THR A 152 1.86 -5.61 22.87
C THR A 152 1.75 -4.11 23.04
N LEU A 153 1.33 -3.37 21.99
CA LEU A 153 1.36 -1.91 22.00
C LEU A 153 0.00 -1.26 22.21
N PRO A 154 -0.07 -0.15 22.96
CA PRO A 154 -1.27 0.67 23.07
C PRO A 154 -1.61 1.32 21.72
N LEU A 155 -2.85 1.80 21.59
CA LEU A 155 -3.33 2.42 20.34
C LEU A 155 -2.47 3.61 19.90
N GLY A 156 -2.04 4.46 20.82
CA GLY A 156 -1.18 5.60 20.52
C GLY A 156 0.12 5.20 19.85
N ALA A 157 0.83 4.19 20.41
CA ALA A 157 2.08 3.70 19.81
C ALA A 157 1.85 3.12 18.41
N ARG A 158 0.78 2.33 18.21
CA ARG A 158 0.42 1.78 16.90
C ARG A 158 0.06 2.87 15.88
N LEU A 159 -0.65 3.91 16.32
CA LEU A 159 -0.96 5.08 15.49
C LEU A 159 0.32 5.83 15.10
N ALA A 160 1.24 6.07 16.03
CA ALA A 160 2.51 6.71 15.75
C ALA A 160 3.35 5.91 14.73
N LYS A 161 3.46 4.59 14.88
CA LYS A 161 4.09 3.70 13.88
C LYS A 161 3.44 3.82 12.50
N GLN A 162 2.10 3.84 12.46
CA GLN A 162 1.36 3.97 11.21
C GLN A 162 1.60 5.32 10.54
N LEU A 163 1.65 6.43 11.31
CA LEU A 163 1.95 7.75 10.77
C LEU A 163 3.38 7.85 10.23
N LEU A 164 4.36 7.25 10.92
CA LEU A 164 5.74 7.16 10.43
C LEU A 164 5.84 6.37 9.12
N LEU A 165 5.08 5.26 9.01
CA LEU A 165 5.01 4.48 7.78
C LEU A 165 4.42 5.30 6.63
N LEU A 166 3.27 5.97 6.86
CA LEU A 166 2.62 6.82 5.87
C LEU A 166 3.50 8.02 5.47
N ALA A 167 4.21 8.63 6.42
CA ALA A 167 5.16 9.70 6.14
C ALA A 167 6.36 9.23 5.29
N ARG A 168 6.78 7.97 5.46
CA ARG A 168 7.83 7.36 4.62
C ARG A 168 7.33 7.10 3.19
N SER A 169 6.11 6.55 3.06
CA SER A 169 5.56 6.08 1.78
C SER A 169 4.95 7.19 0.92
N TYR A 170 4.33 8.18 1.57
CA TYR A 170 3.56 9.24 0.91
C TYR A 170 3.98 10.65 1.35
N GLY A 171 5.07 10.77 2.10
CA GLY A 171 5.51 12.05 2.63
C GLY A 171 6.14 12.96 1.58
N VAL A 172 5.71 14.20 1.55
CA VAL A 172 6.33 15.30 0.82
C VAL A 172 6.96 16.24 1.82
N THR A 173 8.28 16.34 1.79
CA THR A 173 9.03 17.20 2.72
C THR A 173 8.88 18.67 2.32
N GLN A 174 8.51 19.53 3.28
CA GLN A 174 8.41 20.97 3.14
C GLN A 174 9.13 21.64 4.34
N GLY A 175 10.40 22.03 4.13
CA GLY A 175 11.27 22.44 5.22
C GLY A 175 11.52 21.28 6.20
N GLU A 176 11.20 21.49 7.49
CA GLU A 176 11.32 20.44 8.53
C GLU A 176 10.06 19.58 8.66
N GLU A 177 8.97 19.99 8.04
CA GLU A 177 7.68 19.29 8.09
C GLU A 177 7.55 18.24 6.99
N ILE A 178 6.79 17.16 7.26
CA ILE A 178 6.46 16.15 6.26
C ILE A 178 4.94 16.09 6.13
N ARG A 179 4.45 16.53 4.99
CA ARG A 179 3.04 16.42 4.64
C ARG A 179 2.76 15.05 4.05
N ILE A 180 1.86 14.28 4.67
CA ILE A 180 1.40 12.99 4.12
C ILE A 180 0.51 13.27 2.91
N GLY A 181 0.96 12.87 1.72
CA GLY A 181 0.27 13.11 0.45
C GLY A 181 -0.98 12.27 0.27
N LEU A 182 -1.04 11.10 0.92
CA LEU A 182 -2.24 10.26 0.91
C LEU A 182 -3.36 10.96 1.70
N GLN A 183 -4.51 11.14 1.04
CA GLN A 183 -5.69 11.69 1.70
C GLN A 183 -6.35 10.61 2.55
N LEU A 184 -6.33 10.76 3.86
CA LEU A 184 -6.91 9.83 4.81
C LEU A 184 -7.84 10.56 5.76
N ALA A 185 -9.09 10.17 5.77
CA ALA A 185 -10.00 10.56 6.83
C ALA A 185 -9.64 9.84 8.15
N GLN A 186 -10.08 10.37 9.28
CA GLN A 186 -9.89 9.70 10.58
C GLN A 186 -10.54 8.31 10.62
N GLU A 187 -11.58 8.10 9.84
CA GLU A 187 -12.21 6.79 9.65
C GLU A 187 -11.29 5.79 8.96
N ASP A 188 -10.53 6.22 7.96
CA ASP A 188 -9.55 5.37 7.26
C ASP A 188 -8.44 4.90 8.21
N LEU A 189 -7.95 5.81 9.06
CA LEU A 189 -6.98 5.46 10.12
C LEU A 189 -7.59 4.53 11.16
N ALA A 190 -8.86 4.73 11.52
CA ALA A 190 -9.55 3.86 12.45
C ALA A 190 -9.69 2.43 11.89
N GLN A 191 -10.01 2.30 10.61
CA GLN A 191 -10.07 1.02 9.92
C GLN A 191 -8.70 0.33 9.84
N LEU A 192 -7.61 1.08 9.54
CA LEU A 192 -6.24 0.57 9.54
C LEU A 192 -5.78 0.05 10.91
N LEU A 193 -6.20 0.72 11.99
CA LEU A 193 -5.79 0.40 13.36
C LEU A 193 -6.72 -0.58 14.07
N GLY A 194 -7.86 -0.94 13.44
CA GLY A 194 -8.89 -1.76 14.06
C GLY A 194 -9.56 -1.10 15.28
N ALA A 195 -9.53 0.24 15.35
CA ALA A 195 -10.02 1.04 16.47
C ALA A 195 -11.28 1.85 16.09
N SER A 196 -11.91 2.53 17.04
CA SER A 196 -12.99 3.47 16.72
C SER A 196 -12.41 4.83 16.29
N ARG A 197 -13.10 5.53 15.39
CA ARG A 197 -12.78 6.89 14.97
C ARG A 197 -12.58 7.85 16.16
N GLN A 198 -13.43 7.72 17.18
CA GLN A 198 -13.33 8.57 18.38
C GLN A 198 -12.00 8.37 19.11
N ARG A 199 -11.58 7.13 19.33
CA ARG A 199 -10.29 6.82 19.98
C ARG A 199 -9.10 7.31 19.15
N VAL A 200 -9.10 7.07 17.84
CA VAL A 200 -8.04 7.58 16.97
C VAL A 200 -7.96 9.09 16.99
N ASN A 201 -9.12 9.79 16.99
CA ASN A 201 -9.13 11.24 17.09
C ASN A 201 -8.58 11.76 18.44
N GLN A 202 -8.85 11.06 19.56
CA GLN A 202 -8.28 11.40 20.86
C GLN A 202 -6.75 11.32 20.85
N GLU A 203 -6.19 10.23 20.31
CA GLU A 203 -4.73 10.08 20.18
C GLU A 203 -4.13 11.16 19.28
N LEU A 204 -4.73 11.42 18.11
CA LEU A 204 -4.28 12.47 17.19
C LEU A 204 -4.25 13.85 17.85
N LYS A 205 -5.29 14.21 18.62
CA LYS A 205 -5.33 15.47 19.38
C LYS A 205 -4.26 15.52 20.47
N GLY A 206 -3.90 14.39 21.07
CA GLY A 206 -2.75 14.27 21.95
C GLY A 206 -1.46 14.62 21.23
N PHE A 207 -1.20 13.96 20.10
CA PHE A 207 0.00 14.19 19.28
C PHE A 207 0.09 15.64 18.76
N GLU A 208 -1.05 16.27 18.46
CA GLU A 208 -1.10 17.66 18.04
C GLU A 208 -0.74 18.63 19.19
N ARG A 209 -1.27 18.41 20.40
CA ARG A 209 -0.90 19.18 21.59
C ARG A 209 0.58 19.07 21.94
N ASP A 210 1.15 17.88 21.74
CA ASP A 210 2.56 17.62 22.00
C ASP A 210 3.46 18.12 20.85
N GLY A 211 2.87 18.68 19.79
CA GLY A 211 3.60 19.20 18.62
C GLY A 211 4.32 18.11 17.82
N ALA A 212 3.78 16.89 17.79
CA ALA A 212 4.28 15.80 16.96
C ALA A 212 3.68 15.85 15.56
N VAL A 213 2.39 16.22 15.46
CA VAL A 213 1.66 16.34 14.20
C VAL A 213 0.81 17.61 14.16
N ARG A 214 0.35 17.98 12.98
CA ARG A 214 -0.72 18.95 12.73
C ARG A 214 -1.82 18.26 11.93
N ILE A 215 -3.09 18.44 12.36
CA ILE A 215 -4.26 17.85 11.74
C ILE A 215 -4.84 18.87 10.75
N GLU A 216 -4.91 18.52 9.47
CA GLU A 216 -5.61 19.27 8.43
C GLU A 216 -6.91 18.52 8.03
N PRO A 217 -7.88 19.13 7.35
CA PRO A 217 -9.20 18.52 7.09
C PRO A 217 -9.17 17.11 6.47
N THR A 218 -8.23 16.86 5.57
CA THR A 218 -8.10 15.55 4.87
C THR A 218 -6.67 15.03 4.87
N ARG A 219 -5.78 15.65 5.65
CA ARG A 219 -4.34 15.34 5.62
C ARG A 219 -3.73 15.49 6.99
N LEU A 220 -2.58 14.84 7.14
CA LEU A 220 -1.77 14.94 8.34
C LEU A 220 -0.38 15.45 7.96
N VAL A 221 0.15 16.31 8.83
CA VAL A 221 1.51 16.84 8.70
C VAL A 221 2.30 16.36 9.92
N VAL A 222 3.39 15.68 9.69
CA VAL A 222 4.35 15.30 10.73
C VAL A 222 5.27 16.49 10.97
N LEU A 223 5.21 17.05 12.18
CA LEU A 223 6.02 18.17 12.63
C LEU A 223 7.34 17.69 13.25
N SER A 224 7.32 16.54 13.94
CA SER A 224 8.50 15.96 14.55
C SER A 224 8.48 14.42 14.45
N LYS A 225 9.41 13.87 13.66
CA LYS A 225 9.62 12.42 13.59
C LYS A 225 10.09 11.85 14.93
N ASP A 226 10.96 12.58 15.64
CA ASP A 226 11.55 12.10 16.88
C ASP A 226 10.48 11.92 17.97
N LYS A 227 9.53 12.85 18.08
CA LYS A 227 8.39 12.71 18.98
C LYS A 227 7.52 11.51 18.61
N LEU A 228 7.22 11.31 17.32
CA LEU A 228 6.48 10.13 16.89
C LEU A 228 7.25 8.83 17.14
N MET A 229 8.57 8.81 16.94
CA MET A 229 9.41 7.64 17.23
C MET A 229 9.41 7.34 18.74
N ALA A 230 9.49 8.35 19.60
CA ALA A 230 9.39 8.17 21.04
C ALA A 230 8.04 7.58 21.47
N ILE A 231 6.92 8.07 20.91
CA ILE A 231 5.58 7.52 21.17
C ILE A 231 5.47 6.10 20.63
N ALA A 232 6.06 5.81 19.48
CA ALA A 232 6.01 4.49 18.83
C ALA A 232 6.81 3.40 19.59
N ALA A 233 7.73 3.81 20.44
CA ALA A 233 8.51 2.89 21.27
C ALA A 233 7.73 2.36 22.49
N GLY A 234 6.63 3.00 22.89
CA GLY A 234 5.74 2.59 23.99
C GLY A 234 6.10 3.22 25.31
#